data_f5a69eedee85410ed15b94e3593d5b6c
#
_entry.id   f5a69eedee85410ed15b94e3593d5b6c
#
_cell.length_a   1.000
_cell.length_b   1.000
_cell.length_c   1.000
_cell.angle_alpha   90.00
_cell.angle_beta   90.00
_cell.angle_gamma   90.00
#
_symmetry.space_group_name_H-M   'P 1'
#
loop_
_entity.id
_entity.type
_entity.pdbx_description
1 polymer ?
#
loop_
_entity_poly.entity_id
_entity_poly.type
_entity_poly.pdbx_seq_one_letter_code
_entity_poly.pdbx_strand_id
1 'polypeptide(L)'
;VTTTSGPGVCLKSEAMNLAVITELPLVIINVQRGGPSTGLPTKSEQTDLLQALYGRNGESPMPVIAATSHTDCFDAAYTACKIALEHMTPVVLLTDAYIANGSAAWRLPDLAEYPDICPPYVTPDMASYWTPFLRNHETGVRYWAVPGTESFMHRIGGLEKSSETGAISTEPENHHLMTQLRAEKVQK
;
A
#
# COMPACT_ATOMS: atom_id res chain seq x y z
N VAL A 1 8.30 -3.59 2.61
CA VAL A 1 7.49 -4.39 3.56
C VAL A 1 7.91 -4.04 4.97
N THR A 2 6.96 -3.87 5.89
CA THR A 2 7.19 -3.69 7.32
C THR A 2 6.22 -4.57 8.12
N THR A 3 6.64 -5.00 9.30
CA THR A 3 5.82 -5.85 10.18
C THR A 3 5.60 -5.17 11.52
N THR A 4 4.39 -5.28 12.05
CA THR A 4 4.01 -4.69 13.34
C THR A 4 2.80 -5.41 13.92
N SER A 5 2.19 -4.82 14.94
CA SER A 5 0.91 -5.21 15.54
C SER A 5 0.00 -3.98 15.66
N GLY A 6 -1.23 -4.14 16.15
CA GLY A 6 -2.21 -3.05 16.27
C GLY A 6 -1.66 -1.74 16.85
N PRO A 7 -0.93 -1.77 18.00
CA PRO A 7 -0.33 -0.54 18.55
C PRO A 7 0.64 0.15 17.58
N GLY A 8 1.46 -0.61 16.85
CA GLY A 8 2.38 -0.02 15.88
C GLY A 8 1.66 0.60 14.67
N VAL A 9 0.57 -0.02 14.22
CA VAL A 9 -0.31 0.56 13.18
C VAL A 9 -0.91 1.88 13.68
N CYS A 10 -1.43 1.93 14.91
CA CYS A 10 -1.93 3.17 15.52
C CYS A 10 -0.89 4.29 15.52
N LEU A 11 0.33 3.98 15.93
CA LEU A 11 1.42 4.95 16.05
C LEU A 11 1.95 5.44 14.69
N LYS A 12 1.63 4.76 13.60
CA LYS A 12 2.15 5.04 12.26
C LYS A 12 1.05 5.28 11.22
N SER A 13 -0.17 5.60 11.66
CA SER A 13 -1.29 5.88 10.77
C SER A 13 -1.00 7.05 9.81
N GLU A 14 -0.27 8.08 10.26
CA GLU A 14 0.16 9.18 9.40
C GLU A 14 1.13 8.72 8.30
N ALA A 15 2.08 7.87 8.62
CA ALA A 15 3.01 7.32 7.62
C ALA A 15 2.29 6.48 6.54
N MET A 16 1.19 5.80 6.90
CA MET A 16 0.33 5.13 5.93
C MET A 16 -0.38 6.13 5.02
N ASN A 17 -0.90 7.23 5.58
CA ASN A 17 -1.49 8.31 4.80
C ASN A 17 -0.47 8.98 3.87
N LEU A 18 0.76 9.16 4.32
CA LEU A 18 1.84 9.64 3.47
C LEU A 18 2.06 8.70 2.27
N ALA A 19 2.05 7.39 2.47
CA ALA A 19 2.17 6.43 1.38
C ALA A 19 0.97 6.49 0.41
N VAL A 20 -0.25 6.72 0.92
CA VAL A 20 -1.44 6.90 0.08
C VAL A 20 -1.34 8.17 -0.77
N ILE A 21 -1.05 9.33 -0.16
CA ILE A 21 -1.03 10.61 -0.90
C ILE A 21 0.14 10.70 -1.89
N THR A 22 1.27 10.08 -1.58
CA THR A 22 2.42 10.01 -2.49
C THR A 22 2.31 8.89 -3.51
N GLU A 23 1.32 8.02 -3.35
CA GLU A 23 1.11 6.83 -4.18
C GLU A 23 2.39 5.99 -4.30
N LEU A 24 2.93 5.60 -3.15
CA LEU A 24 4.11 4.75 -3.06
C LEU A 24 3.74 3.36 -2.55
N PRO A 25 4.37 2.30 -3.09
CA PRO A 25 4.13 0.94 -2.65
C PRO A 25 4.64 0.73 -1.22
N LEU A 26 3.80 0.15 -0.38
CA LEU A 26 4.15 -0.24 0.99
C LEU A 26 3.29 -1.43 1.40
N VAL A 27 3.89 -2.48 1.94
CA VAL A 27 3.13 -3.57 2.57
C VAL A 27 3.32 -3.51 4.08
N ILE A 28 2.21 -3.41 4.81
CA ILE A 28 2.19 -3.40 6.27
C ILE A 28 1.56 -4.72 6.75
N ILE A 29 2.37 -5.58 7.34
CA ILE A 29 1.89 -6.83 7.94
C ILE A 29 1.54 -6.54 9.39
N ASN A 30 0.24 -6.53 9.69
CA ASN A 30 -0.27 -6.34 11.05
C ASN A 30 -0.56 -7.71 11.68
N VAL A 31 0.33 -8.14 12.56
CA VAL A 31 0.16 -9.34 13.36
C VAL A 31 -0.69 -8.98 14.57
N GLN A 32 -2.01 -9.14 14.44
CA GLN A 32 -2.98 -8.75 15.45
C GLN A 32 -2.79 -9.53 16.75
N ARG A 33 -3.01 -8.87 17.86
CA ARG A 33 -2.97 -9.47 19.19
C ARG A 33 -3.93 -8.78 20.13
N GLY A 34 -4.20 -9.40 21.29
CA GLY A 34 -5.09 -8.86 22.31
C GLY A 34 -4.71 -7.44 22.72
N GLY A 35 -5.69 -6.53 22.64
CA GLY A 35 -5.60 -5.12 23.04
C GLY A 35 -6.24 -4.86 24.40
N PRO A 36 -6.48 -3.59 24.76
CA PRO A 36 -6.02 -2.37 24.07
C PRO A 36 -4.55 -2.02 24.38
N SER A 37 -4.00 -1.03 23.63
CA SER A 37 -2.60 -0.58 23.72
C SER A 37 -1.64 -1.74 23.41
N THR A 38 -0.57 -1.93 24.18
CA THR A 38 0.35 -3.06 24.03
C THR A 38 -0.26 -4.39 24.42
N GLY A 39 -1.36 -4.37 25.15
CA GLY A 39 -2.25 -5.47 25.43
C GLY A 39 -1.60 -6.76 25.92
N LEU A 40 -1.97 -7.86 25.30
CA LEU A 40 -1.53 -9.21 25.66
C LEU A 40 -0.60 -9.76 24.56
N PRO A 41 0.73 -9.66 24.72
CA PRO A 41 1.67 -10.21 23.75
C PRO A 41 1.41 -11.71 23.50
N THR A 42 1.52 -12.13 22.24
CA THR A 42 1.32 -13.52 21.80
C THR A 42 -0.09 -14.09 21.99
N LYS A 43 -1.06 -13.31 22.46
CA LYS A 43 -2.44 -13.75 22.62
C LYS A 43 -3.27 -13.34 21.42
N SER A 44 -3.96 -14.32 20.84
CA SER A 44 -4.72 -14.15 19.59
C SER A 44 -5.94 -13.25 19.78
N GLU A 45 -6.07 -12.27 18.94
CA GLU A 45 -7.26 -11.44 18.78
C GLU A 45 -7.28 -10.88 17.35
N GLN A 46 -8.47 -10.66 16.80
CA GLN A 46 -8.67 -10.15 15.43
C GLN A 46 -9.62 -8.95 15.47
N THR A 47 -9.16 -7.83 16.03
CA THR A 47 -9.99 -6.63 16.27
C THR A 47 -9.57 -5.42 15.43
N ASP A 48 -8.53 -5.52 14.60
CA ASP A 48 -7.92 -4.37 13.92
C ASP A 48 -8.49 -4.09 12.52
N LEU A 49 -9.48 -4.86 12.05
CA LEU A 49 -10.02 -4.71 10.69
C LEU A 49 -10.57 -3.31 10.43
N LEU A 50 -11.41 -2.79 11.31
CA LEU A 50 -12.00 -1.45 11.12
C LEU A 50 -10.95 -0.34 11.23
N GLN A 51 -9.95 -0.53 12.07
CA GLN A 51 -8.80 0.37 12.14
C GLN A 51 -8.02 0.35 10.81
N ALA A 52 -7.75 -0.83 10.27
CA ALA A 52 -7.05 -0.97 8.98
C ALA A 52 -7.84 -0.34 7.82
N LEU A 53 -9.16 -0.45 7.83
CA LEU A 53 -10.01 0.14 6.80
C LEU A 53 -10.21 1.65 6.97
N TYR A 54 -10.45 2.13 8.20
CA TYR A 54 -10.95 3.49 8.45
C TYR A 54 -10.15 4.30 9.47
N GLY A 55 -9.14 3.74 10.11
CA GLY A 55 -8.42 4.35 11.22
C GLY A 55 -7.37 5.40 10.83
N ARG A 56 -7.63 6.21 9.81
CA ARG A 56 -6.73 7.26 9.31
C ARG A 56 -7.48 8.57 9.11
N ASN A 57 -6.73 9.69 9.03
CA ASN A 57 -7.32 10.98 8.71
C ASN A 57 -7.54 11.12 7.20
N GLY A 58 -8.59 11.84 6.81
CA GLY A 58 -8.95 12.10 5.43
C GLY A 58 -9.39 10.84 4.67
N GLU A 59 -9.53 11.00 3.37
CA GLU A 59 -9.93 9.93 2.46
C GLU A 59 -8.68 9.17 2.00
N SER A 60 -8.46 8.03 2.63
CA SER A 60 -7.24 7.24 2.49
C SER A 60 -7.57 5.79 2.12
N PRO A 61 -8.03 5.55 0.87
CA PRO A 61 -8.37 4.22 0.40
C PRO A 61 -7.12 3.34 0.34
N MET A 62 -7.26 2.11 0.83
CA MET A 62 -6.14 1.17 0.90
C MET A 62 -6.68 -0.27 0.91
N PRO A 63 -6.13 -1.17 0.08
CA PRO A 63 -6.47 -2.58 0.14
C PRO A 63 -6.10 -3.18 1.49
N VAL A 64 -6.99 -4.02 2.02
CA VAL A 64 -6.77 -4.81 3.23
C VAL A 64 -6.99 -6.28 2.89
N ILE A 65 -5.98 -7.08 3.10
CA ILE A 65 -5.97 -8.53 2.88
C ILE A 65 -5.84 -9.22 4.22
N ALA A 66 -6.45 -10.36 4.39
CA ALA A 66 -6.28 -11.19 5.59
C ALA A 66 -5.78 -12.58 5.21
N ALA A 67 -4.71 -13.05 5.86
CA ALA A 67 -4.30 -14.44 5.74
C ALA A 67 -5.28 -15.34 6.50
N THR A 68 -5.73 -16.42 5.86
CA THR A 68 -6.75 -17.31 6.39
C THR A 68 -6.17 -18.50 7.17
N SER A 69 -4.89 -18.80 6.96
CA SER A 69 -4.21 -19.93 7.61
C SER A 69 -2.70 -19.71 7.63
N HIS A 70 -1.96 -20.57 8.34
CA HIS A 70 -0.51 -20.57 8.35
C HIS A 70 0.08 -20.75 6.93
N THR A 71 -0.52 -21.62 6.13
CA THR A 71 -0.04 -21.92 4.78
C THR A 71 -0.39 -20.84 3.77
N ASP A 72 -1.48 -20.10 4.00
CA ASP A 72 -1.93 -19.00 3.15
C ASP A 72 -1.06 -17.72 3.30
N CYS A 73 -0.24 -17.64 4.34
CA CYS A 73 0.58 -16.46 4.59
C CYS A 73 1.52 -16.10 3.43
N PHE A 74 2.04 -17.11 2.72
CA PHE A 74 2.93 -16.88 1.59
C PHE A 74 2.16 -16.26 0.41
N ASP A 75 1.03 -16.84 0.05
CA ASP A 75 0.18 -16.37 -1.05
C ASP A 75 -0.39 -14.98 -0.77
N ALA A 76 -0.84 -14.74 0.47
CA ALA A 76 -1.32 -13.44 0.92
C ALA A 76 -0.21 -12.38 0.87
N ALA A 77 1.02 -12.72 1.28
CA ALA A 77 2.16 -11.80 1.22
C ALA A 77 2.57 -11.49 -0.22
N TYR A 78 2.62 -12.50 -1.09
CA TYR A 78 2.86 -12.30 -2.52
C TYR A 78 1.80 -11.38 -3.15
N THR A 79 0.52 -11.67 -2.89
CA THR A 79 -0.61 -10.87 -3.39
C THR A 79 -0.54 -9.43 -2.89
N ALA A 80 -0.23 -9.21 -1.60
CA ALA A 80 -0.07 -7.87 -1.05
C ALA A 80 1.08 -7.11 -1.73
N CYS A 81 2.21 -7.76 -1.98
CA CYS A 81 3.34 -7.15 -2.69
C CYS A 81 2.99 -6.84 -4.15
N LYS A 82 2.29 -7.76 -4.83
CA LYS A 82 1.85 -7.57 -6.20
C LYS A 82 0.93 -6.35 -6.31
N ILE A 83 -0.13 -6.29 -5.50
CA ILE A 83 -1.04 -5.14 -5.48
C ILE A 83 -0.29 -3.85 -5.15
N ALA A 84 0.55 -3.84 -4.12
CA ALA A 84 1.27 -2.63 -3.73
C ALA A 84 2.14 -2.08 -4.86
N LEU A 85 2.88 -2.92 -5.54
CA LEU A 85 3.83 -2.53 -6.58
C LEU A 85 3.15 -2.21 -7.91
N GLU A 86 2.16 -2.99 -8.34
CA GLU A 86 1.49 -2.78 -9.62
C GLU A 86 0.48 -1.63 -9.57
N HIS A 87 -0.14 -1.38 -8.40
CA HIS A 87 -1.10 -0.30 -8.22
C HIS A 87 -0.53 0.94 -7.52
N MET A 88 0.76 0.95 -7.18
CA MET A 88 1.40 2.10 -6.51
C MET A 88 0.58 2.58 -5.31
N THR A 89 0.32 1.69 -4.36
CA THR A 89 -0.52 1.95 -3.19
C THR A 89 -0.01 1.16 -1.97
N PRO A 90 -0.18 1.66 -0.74
CA PRO A 90 0.04 0.82 0.42
C PRO A 90 -1.05 -0.26 0.53
N VAL A 91 -0.67 -1.40 1.10
CA VAL A 91 -1.56 -2.55 1.38
C VAL A 91 -1.36 -2.99 2.82
N VAL A 92 -2.44 -3.23 3.54
CA VAL A 92 -2.38 -3.88 4.86
C VAL A 92 -2.66 -5.37 4.70
N LEU A 93 -1.74 -6.18 5.23
CA LEU A 93 -1.94 -7.61 5.37
C LEU A 93 -2.20 -7.92 6.85
N LEU A 94 -3.42 -8.33 7.16
CA LEU A 94 -3.82 -8.76 8.49
C LEU A 94 -3.46 -10.23 8.68
N THR A 95 -2.76 -10.51 9.75
CA THR A 95 -2.57 -11.83 10.33
C THR A 95 -2.76 -11.71 11.83
N ASP A 96 -2.52 -12.74 12.61
CA ASP A 96 -2.69 -12.70 14.06
C ASP A 96 -1.69 -13.58 14.81
N ALA A 97 -1.70 -13.49 16.14
CA ALA A 97 -0.81 -14.23 16.98
C ALA A 97 -1.00 -15.76 16.92
N TYR A 98 -2.17 -16.26 16.55
CA TYR A 98 -2.38 -17.70 16.35
C TYR A 98 -1.61 -18.18 15.11
N ILE A 99 -1.80 -17.49 14.00
CA ILE A 99 -1.10 -17.79 12.74
C ILE A 99 0.42 -17.62 12.91
N ALA A 100 0.86 -16.55 13.56
CA ALA A 100 2.28 -16.23 13.71
C ALA A 100 3.05 -17.18 14.65
N ASN A 101 2.38 -17.73 15.67
CA ASN A 101 3.01 -18.63 16.66
C ASN A 101 2.68 -20.10 16.45
N GLY A 102 1.78 -20.41 15.52
CA GLY A 102 1.41 -21.77 15.20
C GLY A 102 2.34 -22.41 14.17
N SER A 103 2.06 -23.67 13.89
CA SER A 103 2.74 -24.40 12.82
C SER A 103 1.75 -25.30 12.09
N ALA A 104 1.98 -25.48 10.80
CA ALA A 104 1.19 -26.36 9.95
C ALA A 104 2.10 -27.06 8.92
N ALA A 105 1.67 -28.21 8.44
CA ALA A 105 2.32 -28.82 7.29
C ALA A 105 2.09 -27.92 6.06
N TRP A 106 3.17 -27.59 5.37
CA TRP A 106 3.12 -26.72 4.20
C TRP A 106 3.90 -27.33 3.05
N ARG A 107 3.25 -27.39 1.90
CA ARG A 107 3.91 -27.75 0.65
C ARG A 107 4.61 -26.52 0.10
N LEU A 108 5.91 -26.62 -0.14
CA LEU A 108 6.67 -25.54 -0.78
C LEU A 108 6.02 -25.20 -2.14
N PRO A 109 5.71 -23.93 -2.38
CA PRO A 109 5.11 -23.52 -3.65
C PRO A 109 6.12 -23.68 -4.80
N ASP A 110 5.60 -23.93 -5.99
CA ASP A 110 6.38 -23.80 -7.21
C ASP A 110 6.41 -22.32 -7.61
N LEU A 111 7.57 -21.70 -7.55
CA LEU A 111 7.71 -20.28 -7.87
C LEU A 111 7.39 -19.96 -9.33
N ALA A 112 7.41 -20.97 -10.22
CA ALA A 112 6.99 -20.79 -11.62
C ALA A 112 5.46 -20.57 -11.77
N GLU A 113 4.68 -20.88 -10.74
CA GLU A 113 3.24 -20.61 -10.72
C GLU A 113 2.91 -19.15 -10.33
N TYR A 114 3.91 -18.38 -9.87
CA TYR A 114 3.71 -16.99 -9.47
C TYR A 114 4.15 -16.04 -10.60
N PRO A 115 3.23 -15.28 -11.20
CA PRO A 115 3.58 -14.30 -12.23
C PRO A 115 4.57 -13.26 -11.72
N ASP A 116 5.45 -12.78 -12.59
CA ASP A 116 6.32 -11.66 -12.25
C ASP A 116 5.51 -10.43 -11.84
N ILE A 117 5.99 -9.71 -10.83
CA ILE A 117 5.41 -8.45 -10.41
C ILE A 117 5.97 -7.35 -11.30
N CYS A 118 5.09 -6.63 -12.00
CA CYS A 118 5.46 -5.64 -13.00
C CYS A 118 5.06 -4.21 -12.56
N PRO A 119 5.90 -3.51 -11.78
CA PRO A 119 5.63 -2.12 -11.42
C PRO A 119 5.59 -1.22 -12.66
N PRO A 120 4.75 -0.17 -12.69
CA PRO A 120 4.60 0.73 -13.83
C PRO A 120 5.78 1.73 -13.93
N TYR A 121 6.96 1.23 -14.18
CA TYR A 121 8.14 2.10 -14.31
C TYR A 121 8.04 3.04 -15.50
N VAL A 122 8.67 4.22 -15.36
CA VAL A 122 8.88 5.12 -16.49
C VAL A 122 9.83 4.49 -17.51
N THR A 123 9.62 4.82 -18.78
CA THR A 123 10.50 4.45 -19.89
C THR A 123 11.23 5.68 -20.44
N PRO A 124 12.43 5.56 -21.04
CA PRO A 124 13.22 6.71 -21.49
C PRO A 124 12.49 7.66 -22.45
N ASP A 125 11.58 7.17 -23.27
CA ASP A 125 10.78 7.95 -24.20
C ASP A 125 9.79 8.89 -23.49
N MET A 126 9.43 8.59 -22.25
CA MET A 126 8.53 9.45 -21.45
C MET A 126 9.20 10.72 -20.94
N ALA A 127 10.52 10.85 -20.98
CA ALA A 127 11.26 11.96 -20.36
C ALA A 127 10.83 13.35 -20.80
N SER A 128 10.28 13.50 -22.03
CA SER A 128 9.85 14.80 -22.55
C SER A 128 8.46 15.26 -22.11
N TYR A 129 7.62 14.34 -21.60
CA TYR A 129 6.23 14.65 -21.26
C TYR A 129 5.78 14.11 -19.90
N TRP A 130 6.62 13.33 -19.21
CA TRP A 130 6.28 12.75 -17.92
C TRP A 130 6.15 13.81 -16.83
N THR A 131 5.17 13.63 -15.98
CA THR A 131 5.01 14.36 -14.71
C THR A 131 4.82 13.36 -13.55
N PRO A 132 5.05 13.75 -12.29
CA PRO A 132 5.01 12.84 -11.15
C PRO A 132 3.70 12.07 -10.98
N PHE A 133 2.59 12.62 -11.45
CA PHE A 133 1.26 11.99 -11.39
C PHE A 133 0.68 11.66 -12.77
N LEU A 134 1.52 11.62 -13.80
CA LEU A 134 1.09 11.05 -15.09
C LEU A 134 0.64 9.60 -14.88
N ARG A 135 -0.58 9.30 -15.31
CA ARG A 135 -1.24 8.02 -15.08
C ARG A 135 -1.46 7.24 -16.36
N ASN A 136 -1.39 5.94 -16.24
CA ASN A 136 -1.98 5.06 -17.23
C ASN A 136 -3.51 5.22 -17.19
N HIS A 137 -4.13 5.53 -18.32
CA HIS A 137 -5.56 5.85 -18.41
C HIS A 137 -6.47 4.63 -18.17
N GLU A 138 -5.98 3.41 -18.42
CA GLU A 138 -6.75 2.18 -18.21
C GLU A 138 -6.76 1.78 -16.72
N THR A 139 -5.59 1.81 -16.08
CA THR A 139 -5.42 1.35 -14.71
C THR A 139 -5.60 2.46 -13.67
N GLY A 140 -5.43 3.72 -14.05
CA GLY A 140 -5.41 4.87 -13.14
C GLY A 140 -4.11 4.97 -12.32
N VAL A 141 -3.14 4.07 -12.56
CA VAL A 141 -1.89 4.01 -11.80
C VAL A 141 -0.88 4.99 -12.40
N ARG A 142 -0.19 5.73 -11.54
CA ARG A 142 0.86 6.64 -11.97
C ARG A 142 2.12 5.89 -12.40
N TYR A 143 2.84 6.41 -13.37
CA TYR A 143 4.14 5.88 -13.76
C TYR A 143 5.21 6.24 -12.73
N TRP A 144 5.98 5.24 -12.31
CA TRP A 144 6.95 5.36 -11.23
C TRP A 144 8.36 5.65 -11.74
N ALA A 145 8.84 6.85 -11.48
CA ALA A 145 10.25 7.17 -11.58
C ALA A 145 10.92 6.87 -10.23
N VAL A 146 11.75 5.84 -10.19
CA VAL A 146 12.52 5.51 -8.99
C VAL A 146 13.56 6.61 -8.74
N PRO A 147 13.81 7.03 -7.49
CA PRO A 147 14.83 8.02 -7.18
C PRO A 147 16.18 7.67 -7.82
N GLY A 148 16.77 8.62 -8.52
CA GLY A 148 18.01 8.43 -9.29
C GLY A 148 17.83 8.08 -10.76
N THR A 149 16.59 7.88 -11.24
CA THR A 149 16.33 7.66 -12.66
C THR A 149 16.66 8.95 -13.44
N GLU A 150 17.57 8.86 -14.39
CA GLU A 150 18.03 9.99 -15.21
C GLU A 150 16.85 10.62 -15.96
N SER A 151 16.83 11.95 -16.03
CA SER A 151 15.79 12.78 -16.67
C SER A 151 14.42 12.80 -15.99
N PHE A 152 14.23 12.09 -14.86
CA PHE A 152 12.95 12.05 -14.14
C PHE A 152 13.04 12.65 -12.73
N MET A 153 13.91 13.61 -12.54
CA MET A 153 14.05 14.30 -11.25
C MET A 153 12.76 15.03 -10.88
N HIS A 154 12.22 14.75 -9.70
CA HIS A 154 10.97 15.31 -9.25
C HIS A 154 10.89 15.40 -7.73
N ARG A 155 9.86 16.07 -7.24
CA ARG A 155 9.51 16.17 -5.82
C ARG A 155 8.12 15.57 -5.57
N ILE A 156 8.04 14.69 -4.58
CA ILE A 156 6.78 14.24 -4.00
C ILE A 156 6.82 14.44 -2.47
N GLY A 157 5.66 14.50 -1.84
CA GLY A 157 5.56 14.68 -0.38
C GLY A 157 4.10 14.72 0.07
N GLY A 158 3.88 14.93 1.37
CA GLY A 158 2.58 14.81 2.02
C GLY A 158 1.58 15.94 1.74
N LEU A 159 1.98 17.01 1.06
CA LEU A 159 1.02 18.03 0.62
C LEU A 159 0.37 17.60 -0.69
N GLU A 160 -0.88 18.01 -0.92
CA GLU A 160 -1.57 17.73 -2.17
C GLU A 160 -0.83 18.34 -3.37
N LYS A 161 -0.87 17.64 -4.49
CA LYS A 161 -0.19 17.98 -5.72
C LYS A 161 -1.18 18.17 -6.87
N SER A 162 -0.80 19.01 -7.81
CA SER A 162 -1.49 19.09 -9.09
C SER A 162 -1.40 17.75 -9.82
N SER A 163 -2.54 17.28 -10.31
CA SER A 163 -2.64 16.08 -11.15
C SER A 163 -1.84 16.18 -12.45
N GLU A 164 -1.63 17.41 -12.93
CA GLU A 164 -0.97 17.70 -14.21
C GLU A 164 0.54 17.91 -14.05
N THR A 165 0.94 18.74 -13.09
CA THR A 165 2.34 19.21 -12.99
C THR A 165 3.12 18.57 -11.85
N GLY A 166 2.44 17.99 -10.84
CA GLY A 166 3.07 17.54 -9.60
C GLY A 166 3.54 18.66 -8.67
N ALA A 167 3.22 19.92 -8.97
CA ALA A 167 3.46 21.03 -8.05
C ALA A 167 2.48 21.00 -6.88
N ILE A 168 2.84 21.62 -5.74
CA ILE A 168 1.92 21.78 -4.62
C ILE A 168 0.70 22.57 -5.09
N SER A 169 -0.50 22.06 -4.78
CA SER A 169 -1.76 22.68 -5.15
C SER A 169 -2.72 22.70 -3.95
N THR A 170 -3.38 23.83 -3.76
CA THR A 170 -4.44 24.03 -2.77
C THR A 170 -5.80 24.24 -3.43
N GLU A 171 -5.89 24.00 -4.73
CA GLU A 171 -7.13 24.18 -5.50
C GLU A 171 -8.14 23.09 -5.14
N PRO A 172 -9.38 23.44 -4.76
CA PRO A 172 -10.39 22.48 -4.31
C PRO A 172 -10.75 21.44 -5.37
N GLU A 173 -10.85 21.84 -6.62
CA GLU A 173 -11.18 20.96 -7.75
C GLU A 173 -10.08 19.92 -7.99
N ASN A 174 -8.82 20.34 -7.88
CA ASN A 174 -7.70 19.43 -7.99
C ASN A 174 -7.66 18.43 -6.81
N HIS A 175 -7.93 18.90 -5.59
CA HIS A 175 -8.00 18.01 -4.42
C HIS A 175 -9.10 16.97 -4.58
N HIS A 176 -10.29 17.39 -5.01
CA HIS A 176 -11.40 16.47 -5.28
C HIS A 176 -11.03 15.44 -6.35
N LEU A 177 -10.44 15.86 -7.47
CA LEU A 177 -9.97 14.98 -8.53
C LEU A 177 -8.93 13.98 -8.03
N MET A 178 -7.89 14.43 -7.30
CA MET A 178 -6.84 13.55 -6.79
C MET A 178 -7.39 12.53 -5.79
N THR A 179 -8.36 12.90 -4.97
CA THR A 179 -9.05 12.00 -4.04
C THR A 179 -9.82 10.91 -4.80
N GLN A 180 -10.58 11.30 -5.85
CA GLN A 180 -11.28 10.35 -6.71
C GLN A 180 -10.33 9.39 -7.41
N LEU A 181 -9.26 9.90 -8.03
CA LEU A 181 -8.27 9.09 -8.75
C LEU A 181 -7.61 8.04 -7.84
N ARG A 182 -7.28 8.41 -6.60
CA ARG A 182 -6.73 7.46 -5.61
C ARG A 182 -7.75 6.37 -5.23
N ALA A 183 -9.02 6.74 -5.08
CA ALA A 183 -10.09 5.79 -4.75
C ALA A 183 -10.40 4.84 -5.91
N GLU A 184 -10.57 5.36 -7.11
CA GLU A 184 -10.86 4.58 -8.32
C GLU A 184 -9.75 3.57 -8.64
N LYS A 185 -8.49 3.95 -8.46
CA LYS A 185 -7.35 3.07 -8.64
C LYS A 185 -7.40 1.83 -7.73
N VAL A 186 -7.87 1.98 -6.50
CA VAL A 186 -7.98 0.88 -5.53
C VAL A 186 -9.20 -0.01 -5.81
N GLN A 187 -10.19 0.49 -6.55
CA GLN A 187 -11.40 -0.26 -6.90
C GLN A 187 -11.24 -1.13 -8.16
N LYS A 188 -10.24 -0.88 -8.98
CA LYS A 188 -9.89 -1.66 -10.18
C LYS A 188 -9.09 -2.91 -9.84
#